data_6a03eeb95eb6ed0c246326ccdcd43989
#
_entry.id   6a03eeb95eb6ed0c246326ccdcd43989
#
_cell.length_a   1.000
_cell.length_b   1.000
_cell.length_c   1.000
_cell.angle_alpha   90.00
_cell.angle_beta   90.00
_cell.angle_gamma   90.00
#
_symmetry.space_group_name_H-M   'P 1'
#
loop_
_entity.id
_entity.type
_entity.pdbx_description
1 polymer ?
#
loop_
_entity_poly.entity_id
_entity_poly.type
_entity_poly.pdbx_seq_one_letter_code
_entity_poly.pdbx_strand_id
1 'polypeptide(L)'
;MRLLIAGIIIFFTSFYFYLIWPRLSHKQQIRPFLHTMFAHRGYHCIEKGIPENSLSSFRAAISHGYGIELDVHLSTDGKLVVFHDDDLSRICGRPEAVEVLPSKE
;
A
#
# COMPACT_ATOMS: atom_id res chain seq x y z
N MET A 1 20.24 41.59 -10.30
CA MET A 1 19.80 40.88 -9.10
C MET A 1 18.39 40.26 -9.27
N ARG A 2 17.36 41.01 -9.66
CA ARG A 2 15.98 40.46 -9.85
C ARG A 2 15.88 39.37 -10.93
N LEU A 3 16.55 39.55 -12.07
CA LEU A 3 16.57 38.57 -13.17
C LEU A 3 17.31 37.26 -12.76
N LEU A 4 18.38 37.37 -11.97
CA LEU A 4 19.11 36.21 -11.44
C LEU A 4 18.24 35.39 -10.49
N ILE A 5 17.55 36.08 -9.57
CA ILE A 5 16.61 35.42 -8.64
C ILE A 5 15.49 34.73 -9.39
N ALA A 6 14.88 35.38 -10.37
CA ALA A 6 13.84 34.80 -11.21
C ALA A 6 14.35 33.55 -11.95
N GLY A 7 15.55 33.58 -12.50
CA GLY A 7 16.18 32.43 -13.17
C GLY A 7 16.39 31.25 -12.23
N ILE A 8 16.84 31.48 -11.00
CA ILE A 8 17.02 30.45 -9.98
C ILE A 8 15.67 29.82 -9.61
N ILE A 9 14.64 30.63 -9.40
CA ILE A 9 13.29 30.12 -9.07
C ILE A 9 12.76 29.24 -10.19
N ILE A 10 12.84 29.70 -11.44
CA ILE A 10 12.39 28.95 -12.62
C ILE A 10 13.14 27.62 -12.73
N PHE A 11 14.48 27.64 -12.54
CA PHE A 11 15.29 26.43 -12.59
C PHE A 11 14.85 25.40 -11.55
N PHE A 12 14.74 25.80 -10.28
CA PHE A 12 14.36 24.86 -9.22
C PHE A 12 12.92 24.37 -9.36
N THR A 13 12.00 25.23 -9.81
CA THR A 13 10.61 24.83 -10.08
C THR A 13 10.54 23.81 -11.22
N SER A 14 11.26 24.05 -12.33
CA SER A 14 11.29 23.13 -13.45
C SER A 14 11.97 21.80 -13.08
N PHE A 15 13.03 21.86 -12.30
CA PHE A 15 13.71 20.67 -11.78
C PHE A 15 12.82 19.84 -10.85
N TYR A 16 12.06 20.50 -9.97
CA TYR A 16 11.07 19.84 -9.13
C TYR A 16 10.01 19.10 -9.96
N PHE A 17 9.39 19.77 -10.94
CA PHE A 17 8.44 19.13 -11.84
C PHE A 17 9.05 17.99 -12.64
N TYR A 18 10.30 18.10 -13.06
CA TYR A 18 11.02 17.01 -13.72
C TYR A 18 11.16 15.79 -12.81
N LEU A 19 11.50 16.00 -11.53
CA LEU A 19 11.65 14.90 -10.56
C LEU A 19 10.35 14.17 -10.26
N ILE A 20 9.22 14.89 -10.18
CA ILE A 20 7.90 14.30 -9.87
C ILE A 20 7.12 13.90 -11.13
N TRP A 21 7.70 14.13 -12.32
CA TRP A 21 7.02 13.83 -13.58
C TRP A 21 6.70 12.33 -13.68
N PRO A 22 5.43 11.96 -13.97
CA PRO A 22 5.05 10.56 -14.05
C PRO A 22 5.81 9.83 -15.15
N ARG A 23 6.34 8.65 -14.84
CA ARG A 23 7.03 7.79 -15.79
C ARG A 23 6.03 7.20 -16.78
N LEU A 24 5.83 7.87 -17.90
CA LEU A 24 4.88 7.43 -18.93
C LEU A 24 5.38 6.27 -19.80
N SER A 25 6.64 5.87 -19.64
CA SER A 25 7.27 4.80 -20.43
C SER A 25 6.74 3.40 -20.18
N HIS A 26 6.01 3.17 -19.06
CA HIS A 26 5.50 1.86 -18.66
C HIS A 26 3.96 1.77 -18.76
N LYS A 27 3.34 2.54 -19.66
CA LYS A 27 1.87 2.55 -19.84
C LYS A 27 1.27 1.17 -20.09
N GLN A 28 2.00 0.27 -20.75
CA GLN A 28 1.53 -1.11 -21.01
C GLN A 28 1.43 -1.94 -19.72
N GLN A 29 2.33 -1.72 -18.76
CA GLN A 29 2.31 -2.44 -17.47
C GLN A 29 1.16 -1.99 -16.56
N ILE A 30 0.76 -0.72 -16.67
CA ILE A 30 -0.33 -0.13 -15.89
C ILE A 30 -1.70 -0.48 -16.51
N ARG A 31 -1.74 -0.78 -17.82
CA ARG A 31 -2.98 -1.00 -18.57
C ARG A 31 -3.92 -2.04 -17.96
N PRO A 32 -3.47 -3.18 -17.42
CA PRO A 32 -4.36 -4.13 -16.74
C PRO A 32 -5.04 -3.58 -15.49
N PHE A 33 -4.47 -2.55 -14.88
CA PHE A 33 -4.99 -1.95 -13.64
C PHE A 33 -5.88 -0.72 -13.89
N LEU A 34 -5.90 -0.22 -15.13
CA LEU A 34 -6.80 0.87 -15.50
C LEU A 34 -8.24 0.37 -15.45
N HIS A 35 -9.11 1.14 -14.78
CA HIS A 35 -10.53 0.81 -14.57
C HIS A 35 -10.79 -0.37 -13.63
N THR A 36 -9.78 -0.85 -12.90
CA THR A 36 -9.95 -1.84 -11.83
C THR A 36 -10.11 -1.11 -10.50
N MET A 37 -11.16 -1.40 -9.76
CA MET A 37 -11.28 -0.98 -8.37
C MET A 37 -10.48 -1.93 -7.48
N PHE A 38 -9.78 -1.38 -6.49
CA PHE A 38 -9.00 -2.15 -5.53
C PHE A 38 -9.65 -2.06 -4.16
N ALA A 39 -9.84 -3.22 -3.54
CA ALA A 39 -10.30 -3.31 -2.17
C ALA A 39 -9.10 -3.12 -1.23
N HIS A 40 -9.09 -2.02 -0.51
CA HIS A 40 -8.09 -1.67 0.50
C HIS A 40 -8.12 -2.70 1.64
N ARG A 41 -7.02 -3.43 1.83
CA ARG A 41 -6.89 -4.58 2.76
C ARG A 41 -7.89 -5.70 2.50
N GLY A 42 -8.33 -5.88 1.26
CA GLY A 42 -9.44 -6.75 0.88
C GLY A 42 -10.81 -6.12 1.08
N TYR A 43 -11.86 -6.81 0.63
CA TYR A 43 -13.25 -6.35 0.81
C TYR A 43 -13.74 -6.79 2.20
N HIS A 44 -13.23 -6.11 3.23
CA HIS A 44 -13.45 -6.46 4.62
C HIS A 44 -14.71 -5.80 5.21
N CYS A 45 -15.30 -6.45 6.22
CA CYS A 45 -16.41 -5.93 6.99
C CYS A 45 -16.43 -6.64 8.35
N ILE A 46 -15.98 -5.94 9.39
CA ILE A 46 -15.79 -6.54 10.72
C ILE A 46 -17.12 -7.02 11.31
N GLU A 47 -18.22 -6.30 11.05
CA GLU A 47 -19.56 -6.65 11.51
C GLU A 47 -20.06 -7.98 10.93
N LYS A 48 -19.53 -8.37 9.78
CA LYS A 48 -19.83 -9.65 9.10
C LYS A 48 -18.77 -10.73 9.39
N GLY A 49 -17.84 -10.48 10.30
CA GLY A 49 -16.78 -11.42 10.63
C GLY A 49 -15.76 -11.59 9.50
N ILE A 50 -15.58 -10.55 8.66
CA ILE A 50 -14.60 -10.53 7.58
C ILE A 50 -13.51 -9.52 7.95
N PRO A 51 -12.43 -9.94 8.64
CA PRO A 51 -11.34 -9.03 9.02
C PRO A 51 -10.55 -8.52 7.82
N GLU A 52 -9.94 -7.33 7.98
CA GLU A 52 -8.98 -6.79 7.01
C GLU A 52 -7.76 -7.72 6.86
N ASN A 53 -7.07 -7.62 5.73
CA ASN A 53 -5.83 -8.36 5.45
C ASN A 53 -5.95 -9.88 5.68
N SER A 54 -7.13 -10.47 5.44
CA SER A 54 -7.44 -11.88 5.67
C SER A 54 -7.84 -12.59 4.37
N LEU A 55 -7.72 -13.91 4.36
CA LEU A 55 -8.18 -14.73 3.23
C LEU A 55 -9.68 -14.56 2.95
N SER A 56 -10.49 -14.30 3.99
CA SER A 56 -11.92 -14.06 3.84
C SER A 56 -12.20 -12.74 3.11
N SER A 57 -11.48 -11.66 3.46
CA SER A 57 -11.59 -10.37 2.77
C SER A 57 -11.09 -10.42 1.34
N PHE A 58 -10.05 -11.22 1.07
CA PHE A 58 -9.51 -11.41 -0.28
C PHE A 58 -10.49 -12.20 -1.16
N ARG A 59 -11.10 -13.26 -0.65
CA ARG A 59 -12.16 -14.01 -1.37
C ARG A 59 -13.36 -13.11 -1.66
N ALA A 60 -13.76 -12.29 -0.69
CA ALA A 60 -14.84 -11.33 -0.89
C ALA A 60 -14.50 -10.30 -1.99
N ALA A 61 -13.27 -9.76 -2.03
CA ALA A 61 -12.82 -8.86 -3.09
C ALA A 61 -12.90 -9.53 -4.47
N ILE A 62 -12.39 -10.75 -4.59
CA ILE A 62 -12.41 -11.51 -5.85
C ILE A 62 -13.84 -11.75 -6.32
N SER A 63 -14.77 -12.12 -5.41
CA SER A 63 -16.18 -12.36 -5.77
C SER A 63 -16.90 -11.12 -6.31
N HIS A 64 -16.41 -9.92 -5.97
CA HIS A 64 -16.90 -8.64 -6.49
C HIS A 64 -16.12 -8.14 -7.73
N GLY A 65 -15.15 -8.89 -8.20
CA GLY A 65 -14.31 -8.49 -9.34
C GLY A 65 -13.32 -7.36 -9.03
N TYR A 66 -12.97 -7.17 -7.76
CA TYR A 66 -12.02 -6.15 -7.32
C TYR A 66 -10.60 -6.70 -7.29
N GLY A 67 -9.63 -5.85 -7.57
CA GLY A 67 -8.25 -6.07 -7.19
C GLY A 67 -8.10 -6.01 -5.66
N ILE A 68 -6.99 -6.52 -5.15
CA ILE A 68 -6.69 -6.53 -3.72
C ILE A 68 -5.46 -5.64 -3.52
N GLU A 69 -5.57 -4.74 -2.56
CA GLU A 69 -4.44 -4.06 -1.95
C GLU A 69 -4.23 -4.69 -0.58
N LEU A 70 -2.99 -4.91 -0.18
CA LEU A 70 -2.64 -5.54 1.08
C LEU A 70 -1.31 -5.01 1.61
N ASP A 71 -1.15 -5.08 2.93
CA ASP A 71 0.05 -4.65 3.64
C ASP A 71 0.88 -5.87 4.07
N VAL A 72 2.20 -5.73 4.08
CA VAL A 72 3.09 -6.82 4.47
C VAL A 72 4.19 -6.33 5.42
N HIS A 73 4.50 -7.17 6.42
CA HIS A 73 5.64 -7.04 7.30
C HIS A 73 6.61 -8.22 7.11
N LEU A 74 7.84 -8.04 7.53
CA LEU A 74 8.83 -9.12 7.58
C LEU A 74 8.92 -9.65 9.01
N SER A 75 8.60 -10.93 9.20
CA SER A 75 8.74 -11.61 10.50
C SER A 75 10.21 -11.91 10.85
N THR A 76 10.49 -12.26 12.12
CA THR A 76 11.85 -12.59 12.58
C THR A 76 12.45 -13.79 11.87
N ASP A 77 11.64 -14.70 11.35
CA ASP A 77 12.08 -15.87 10.57
C ASP A 77 12.16 -15.57 9.06
N GLY A 78 12.14 -14.29 8.67
CA GLY A 78 12.36 -13.83 7.29
C GLY A 78 11.23 -14.12 6.34
N LYS A 79 9.99 -14.28 6.83
CA LYS A 79 8.80 -14.50 6.00
C LYS A 79 7.95 -13.26 5.94
N LEU A 80 7.29 -13.07 4.81
CA LEU A 80 6.29 -12.03 4.66
C LEU A 80 4.98 -12.48 5.33
N VAL A 81 4.47 -11.62 6.22
CA VAL A 81 3.17 -11.77 6.87
C VAL A 81 2.28 -10.62 6.45
N VAL A 82 1.01 -10.90 6.19
CA VAL A 82 0.05 -9.89 5.75
C VAL A 82 -0.58 -9.25 6.98
N PHE A 83 -0.19 -8.01 7.27
CA PHE A 83 -0.68 -7.22 8.40
C PHE A 83 -0.40 -5.74 8.13
N HIS A 84 -1.21 -4.83 8.71
CA HIS A 84 -1.07 -3.39 8.46
C HIS A 84 -0.30 -2.67 9.57
N ASP A 85 -0.70 -2.89 10.84
CA ASP A 85 -0.19 -2.11 11.96
C ASP A 85 1.20 -2.61 12.38
N ASP A 86 1.98 -1.76 13.03
CA ASP A 86 3.29 -2.13 13.56
C ASP A 86 3.19 -3.15 14.70
N ASP A 87 2.05 -3.17 15.42
CA ASP A 87 1.77 -4.10 16.51
C ASP A 87 0.40 -4.78 16.39
N LEU A 88 0.18 -5.80 17.21
CA LEU A 88 -1.02 -6.63 17.19
C LEU A 88 -2.18 -6.08 18.02
N SER A 89 -2.07 -4.88 18.64
CA SER A 89 -3.01 -4.39 19.65
C SER A 89 -4.42 -4.22 19.11
N ARG A 90 -4.57 -3.57 17.96
CA ARG A 90 -5.88 -3.22 17.39
C ARG A 90 -6.67 -4.43 16.92
N ILE A 91 -6.03 -5.36 16.24
CA ILE A 91 -6.71 -6.51 15.61
C ILE A 91 -6.71 -7.74 16.51
N CYS A 92 -5.60 -8.00 17.21
CA CYS A 92 -5.41 -9.22 18.00
C CYS A 92 -5.48 -8.99 19.51
N GLY A 93 -5.51 -7.73 19.98
CA GLY A 93 -5.50 -7.40 21.41
C GLY A 93 -4.17 -7.70 22.12
N ARG A 94 -3.07 -7.83 21.38
CA ARG A 94 -1.73 -8.15 21.86
C ARG A 94 -0.79 -6.96 21.62
N PRO A 95 0.04 -6.56 22.58
CA PRO A 95 0.90 -5.38 22.45
C PRO A 95 2.20 -5.63 21.66
N GLU A 96 2.48 -6.85 21.25
CA GLU A 96 3.71 -7.21 20.58
C GLU A 96 3.76 -6.63 19.16
N ALA A 97 4.94 -6.17 18.77
CA ALA A 97 5.19 -5.74 17.39
C ALA A 97 5.24 -6.95 16.46
N VAL A 98 4.72 -6.80 15.24
CA VAL A 98 4.67 -7.87 14.23
C VAL A 98 6.07 -8.36 13.87
N GLU A 99 7.03 -7.44 13.74
CA GLU A 99 8.39 -7.72 13.28
C GLU A 99 9.25 -8.49 14.30
N VAL A 100 8.83 -8.58 15.57
CA VAL A 100 9.56 -9.34 16.58
C VAL A 100 9.04 -10.76 16.75
N LEU A 101 8.00 -11.14 16.02
CA LEU A 101 7.37 -12.45 16.11
C LEU A 101 7.75 -13.34 14.91
N PRO A 102 7.84 -14.66 15.10
CA PRO A 102 7.95 -15.60 13.99
C PRO A 102 6.60 -15.77 13.28
N SER A 103 6.62 -16.12 12.01
CA SER A 103 5.43 -16.21 11.14
C SER A 103 4.39 -17.27 11.57
N LYS A 104 4.69 -18.10 12.56
CA LYS A 104 3.82 -19.20 13.04
C LYS A 104 3.18 -18.91 14.40
N GLU A 105 3.35 -17.72 14.95
CA GLU A 105 2.63 -17.25 16.13
C GLU A 105 1.44 -16.39 15.72
#